data_481745562728ec43d79e2e83e96f8758
#
_entry.id   481745562728ec43d79e2e83e96f8758
#
_cell.length_a   1.000
_cell.length_b   1.000
_cell.length_c   1.000
_cell.angle_alpha   90.00
_cell.angle_beta   90.00
_cell.angle_gamma   90.00
#
_symmetry.space_group_name_H-M   'P 1'
#
loop_
_entity.id
_entity.type
_entity.pdbx_description
1 polymer ?
#
loop_
_entity_poly.entity_id
_entity_poly.type
_entity_poly.pdbx_seq_one_letter_code
_entity_poly.pdbx_strand_id
1 'polypeptide(L)'
;MVLPDTADGAEIRALVPFAPARVIAHASGRPWLVGEWSHDEVRVASAGPVRLAVSGTCPVTDDGLARIAARISRLSEVDRAVPALLGSCHIVASVDGHVRFQGSASGLRRVFHTRVNGVRVAADRSDVLAAMTGAGVDEETLALHVACGLQVPFPANARSAWSGIGTLAPENCLLWEGDRDREAVWWRPPEPDRSLREGTAAVRDTLTAVVGRQAPVEGRLSADLSGGLDSTSLCFLAARHTPELLTFRWGEADAGNDDAVYAGQAARLLDRAEHLVVPQHELPDIFADPALAVSAEEPLSLTRATARIRRGARLLADRGSRRHLAGHGGDELFSPMPSYLHPLMRRHPVTALKHVRAHCALKRWPLKATLAELAQPGSLPAWWREQAGLLTEPRPPLRRPALGWGLGPVRAAPWMTPEGVELAREALRRTAERAQPLAEDLATHTMVLMIRSNTASYRLLARLYAESGVELDMPYLDDAVIDAVLRVPAHAHAGPWRYKPLLADAMHGIVPDGIRARSTKGEFGEDIRRGLRRNLPAILDLFADSELAARGLIDTGALRLRLGGPQPDNTTAQALESLLGCETWLRTTSGPGTIPRAGNGTVPSEV
;
A
#
# COMPACT_ATOMS: atom_id res chain seq x y z
N MET A 1 18.87 3.87 -5.50
CA MET A 1 19.84 3.13 -4.67
C MET A 1 20.71 4.12 -3.92
N VAL A 2 21.10 3.80 -2.69
CA VAL A 2 21.91 4.62 -1.78
C VAL A 2 23.23 3.91 -1.53
N LEU A 3 24.35 4.63 -1.66
CA LEU A 3 25.71 4.14 -1.46
C LEU A 3 26.37 4.84 -0.25
N PRO A 4 27.32 4.20 0.46
CA PRO A 4 28.09 4.81 1.52
C PRO A 4 29.20 5.72 0.94
N ASP A 5 29.64 6.71 1.73
CA ASP A 5 30.74 7.62 1.37
C ASP A 5 32.12 6.96 1.61
N THR A 6 32.39 5.89 0.87
CA THR A 6 33.66 5.13 0.93
C THR A 6 34.20 4.89 -0.47
N ALA A 7 35.50 4.55 -0.58
CA ALA A 7 36.09 4.18 -1.85
C ALA A 7 35.40 2.95 -2.46
N ASP A 8 35.19 1.92 -1.64
CA ASP A 8 34.52 0.69 -2.07
C ASP A 8 33.07 0.96 -2.50
N GLY A 9 32.37 1.91 -1.84
CA GLY A 9 31.03 2.37 -2.24
C GLY A 9 31.02 2.94 -3.67
N ALA A 10 32.07 3.64 -4.07
CA ALA A 10 32.18 4.16 -5.42
C ALA A 10 32.38 3.05 -6.48
N GLU A 11 33.06 1.95 -6.13
CA GLU A 11 33.26 0.79 -7.01
C GLU A 11 31.95 -0.01 -7.21
N ILE A 12 31.11 -0.10 -6.20
CA ILE A 12 29.79 -0.76 -6.27
C ILE A 12 28.90 -0.18 -7.38
N ARG A 13 29.07 1.09 -7.72
CA ARG A 13 28.35 1.72 -8.83
C ARG A 13 28.49 0.94 -10.15
N ALA A 14 29.64 0.33 -10.41
CA ALA A 14 29.88 -0.44 -11.62
C ALA A 14 29.08 -1.76 -11.67
N LEU A 15 28.58 -2.24 -10.53
CA LEU A 15 27.80 -3.47 -10.40
C LEU A 15 26.28 -3.24 -10.49
N VAL A 16 25.86 -1.97 -10.67
CA VAL A 16 24.43 -1.65 -10.79
C VAL A 16 23.89 -2.29 -12.08
N PRO A 17 22.82 -3.10 -12.01
CA PRO A 17 22.36 -3.92 -13.14
C PRO A 17 21.62 -3.14 -14.24
N PHE A 18 21.61 -1.83 -14.16
CA PHE A 18 21.06 -0.93 -15.19
C PHE A 18 22.07 0.19 -15.49
N ALA A 19 22.03 0.77 -16.68
CA ALA A 19 22.79 1.97 -16.97
C ALA A 19 22.21 3.14 -16.17
N PRO A 20 22.89 3.63 -15.09
CA PRO A 20 22.31 4.68 -14.27
C PRO A 20 22.23 5.96 -15.08
N ALA A 21 21.01 6.44 -15.31
CA ALA A 21 20.77 7.69 -16.01
C ALA A 21 21.24 8.89 -15.16
N ARG A 22 21.23 8.74 -13.82
CA ARG A 22 21.58 9.82 -12.88
C ARG A 22 22.39 9.33 -11.71
N VAL A 23 23.35 10.18 -11.30
CA VAL A 23 24.18 9.99 -10.11
C VAL A 23 24.26 11.32 -9.36
N ILE A 24 23.94 11.28 -8.07
CA ILE A 24 24.13 12.42 -7.16
C ILE A 24 25.24 12.06 -6.19
N ALA A 25 26.13 13.01 -5.93
CA ALA A 25 27.30 12.79 -5.10
C ALA A 25 27.08 13.22 -3.64
N HIS A 26 27.80 12.58 -2.73
CA HIS A 26 28.07 13.08 -1.38
C HIS A 26 28.81 14.43 -1.42
N ALA A 27 28.95 15.08 -0.28
CA ALA A 27 29.78 16.28 -0.18
C ALA A 27 31.26 16.02 -0.53
N SER A 28 31.76 14.79 -0.35
CA SER A 28 33.10 14.32 -0.75
C SER A 28 33.30 14.20 -2.26
N GLY A 29 32.25 14.23 -3.06
CA GLY A 29 32.28 13.96 -4.49
C GLY A 29 32.08 12.48 -4.88
N ARG A 30 32.05 11.54 -3.93
CA ARG A 30 31.76 10.13 -4.19
C ARG A 30 30.27 9.91 -4.49
N PRO A 31 29.89 8.87 -5.29
CA PRO A 31 28.50 8.55 -5.57
C PRO A 31 27.69 8.30 -4.29
N TRP A 32 26.54 8.93 -4.19
CA TRP A 32 25.59 8.80 -3.08
C TRP A 32 24.28 8.16 -3.52
N LEU A 33 23.55 8.83 -4.44
CA LEU A 33 22.32 8.28 -5.02
C LEU A 33 22.58 7.88 -6.46
N VAL A 34 22.13 6.68 -6.81
CA VAL A 34 22.30 6.11 -8.16
C VAL A 34 20.98 5.51 -8.61
N GLY A 35 20.47 5.90 -9.79
CA GLY A 35 19.20 5.39 -10.26
C GLY A 35 18.71 5.98 -11.58
N GLU A 36 17.51 5.59 -11.94
CA GLU A 36 16.69 6.18 -13.00
C GLU A 36 15.52 6.93 -12.34
N TRP A 37 15.40 8.21 -12.60
CA TRP A 37 14.26 9.04 -12.18
C TRP A 37 14.12 10.26 -13.07
N SER A 38 12.90 10.78 -13.23
CA SER A 38 12.64 12.04 -13.89
C SER A 38 13.15 13.22 -13.05
N HIS A 39 13.22 14.41 -13.65
CA HIS A 39 13.75 15.59 -12.94
C HIS A 39 12.97 15.90 -11.65
N ASP A 40 11.68 15.65 -11.65
CA ASP A 40 10.78 16.03 -10.55
C ASP A 40 10.57 14.93 -9.49
N GLU A 41 10.99 13.66 -9.77
CA GLU A 41 10.82 12.55 -8.84
C GLU A 41 11.79 12.56 -7.67
N VAL A 42 12.97 13.17 -7.83
CA VAL A 42 13.98 13.28 -6.78
C VAL A 42 14.45 14.73 -6.67
N ARG A 43 14.22 15.32 -5.51
CA ARG A 43 14.70 16.67 -5.19
C ARG A 43 15.84 16.57 -4.21
N VAL A 44 16.87 17.41 -4.42
CA VAL A 44 18.09 17.41 -3.59
C VAL A 44 18.47 18.82 -3.19
N ALA A 45 18.75 19.00 -1.90
CA ALA A 45 19.34 20.22 -1.38
C ALA A 45 20.73 19.95 -0.80
N SER A 46 21.60 20.96 -0.90
CA SER A 46 22.98 20.94 -0.40
C SER A 46 23.21 22.12 0.54
N ALA A 47 23.80 21.85 1.72
CA ALA A 47 24.19 22.90 2.67
C ALA A 47 25.52 22.50 3.34
N GLY A 48 26.64 22.99 2.80
CA GLY A 48 27.98 22.57 3.26
C GLY A 48 28.16 21.05 3.14
N PRO A 49 28.45 20.33 4.25
CA PRO A 49 28.63 18.89 4.25
C PRO A 49 27.31 18.10 4.15
N VAL A 50 26.16 18.78 4.23
CA VAL A 50 24.85 18.16 4.22
C VAL A 50 24.35 17.99 2.80
N ARG A 51 23.80 16.81 2.52
CA ARG A 51 22.96 16.49 1.36
C ARG A 51 21.65 15.93 1.88
N LEU A 52 20.54 16.50 1.44
CA LEU A 52 19.19 16.04 1.78
C LEU A 52 18.42 15.77 0.49
N ALA A 53 17.96 14.55 0.31
CA ALA A 53 17.14 14.14 -0.83
C ALA A 53 15.79 13.64 -0.39
N VAL A 54 14.76 13.93 -1.18
CA VAL A 54 13.43 13.36 -1.08
C VAL A 54 13.04 12.73 -2.41
N SER A 55 12.43 11.54 -2.38
CA SER A 55 11.97 10.82 -3.57
C SER A 55 10.55 10.29 -3.36
N GLY A 56 9.69 10.50 -4.34
CA GLY A 56 8.27 10.18 -4.29
C GLY A 56 7.40 11.42 -4.12
N THR A 57 6.17 11.26 -3.67
CA THR A 57 5.22 12.37 -3.51
C THR A 57 5.63 13.25 -2.32
N CYS A 58 6.35 14.33 -2.61
CA CYS A 58 6.74 15.32 -1.61
C CYS A 58 6.67 16.71 -2.25
N PRO A 59 5.63 17.50 -1.95
CA PRO A 59 5.40 18.81 -2.59
C PRO A 59 6.26 19.93 -2.00
N VAL A 60 7.43 19.62 -1.44
CA VAL A 60 8.39 20.62 -0.98
C VAL A 60 9.04 21.33 -2.16
N THR A 61 9.18 22.66 -2.10
CA THR A 61 9.94 23.41 -3.10
C THR A 61 11.44 23.25 -2.88
N ASP A 62 12.25 23.51 -3.92
CA ASP A 62 13.71 23.44 -3.79
C ASP A 62 14.25 24.41 -2.72
N ASP A 63 13.71 25.64 -2.66
CA ASP A 63 14.03 26.60 -1.59
C ASP A 63 13.57 26.11 -0.21
N GLY A 64 12.42 25.42 -0.15
CA GLY A 64 11.93 24.80 1.08
C GLY A 64 12.89 23.73 1.57
N LEU A 65 13.29 22.82 0.68
CA LEU A 65 14.22 21.75 0.98
C LEU A 65 15.61 22.29 1.37
N ALA A 66 16.09 23.34 0.66
CA ALA A 66 17.34 24.01 0.99
C ALA A 66 17.33 24.64 2.40
N ARG A 67 16.22 25.31 2.77
CA ARG A 67 16.06 25.85 4.16
C ARG A 67 16.05 24.74 5.20
N ILE A 68 15.48 23.58 4.90
CA ILE A 68 15.50 22.41 5.79
C ILE A 68 16.92 21.88 5.91
N ALA A 69 17.62 21.64 4.80
CA ALA A 69 18.98 21.15 4.78
C ALA A 69 19.95 22.06 5.56
N ALA A 70 19.80 23.38 5.46
CA ALA A 70 20.63 24.36 6.17
C ALA A 70 20.47 24.32 7.71
N ARG A 71 19.41 23.71 8.23
CA ARG A 71 19.18 23.55 9.69
C ARG A 71 19.69 22.22 10.23
N ILE A 72 20.21 21.36 9.39
CA ILE A 72 20.73 20.04 9.76
C ILE A 72 22.25 20.17 9.89
N SER A 73 22.81 19.76 11.03
CA SER A 73 24.23 19.63 11.26
C SER A 73 24.63 18.19 11.65
N ARG A 74 23.66 17.36 12.03
CA ARG A 74 23.82 15.96 12.42
C ARG A 74 22.63 15.12 11.93
N LEU A 75 22.84 13.82 11.66
CA LEU A 75 21.78 12.90 11.20
C LEU A 75 20.58 12.85 12.16
N SER A 76 20.80 12.99 13.48
CA SER A 76 19.71 13.00 14.47
C SER A 76 18.79 14.21 14.36
N GLU A 77 19.21 15.29 13.70
CA GLU A 77 18.38 16.49 13.49
C GLU A 77 17.42 16.36 12.32
N VAL A 78 17.60 15.34 11.47
CA VAL A 78 16.66 15.01 10.38
C VAL A 78 15.26 14.73 10.93
N ASP A 79 15.12 14.14 12.13
CA ASP A 79 13.82 13.91 12.78
C ASP A 79 12.99 15.18 12.97
N ARG A 80 13.67 16.31 13.21
CA ARG A 80 13.00 17.62 13.33
C ARG A 80 12.56 18.20 11.98
N ALA A 81 13.19 17.73 10.90
CA ALA A 81 12.89 18.18 9.53
C ALA A 81 11.71 17.41 8.92
N VAL A 82 11.54 16.13 9.26
CA VAL A 82 10.51 15.24 8.71
C VAL A 82 9.10 15.84 8.78
N PRO A 83 8.63 16.43 9.91
CA PRO A 83 7.27 16.99 9.98
C PRO A 83 7.01 18.16 9.02
N ALA A 84 8.06 18.80 8.48
CA ALA A 84 7.91 19.85 7.47
C ALA A 84 7.80 19.31 6.04
N LEU A 85 8.11 18.01 5.84
CA LEU A 85 8.03 17.31 4.58
C LEU A 85 6.67 16.58 4.52
N LEU A 86 5.67 17.24 3.94
CA LEU A 86 4.39 16.58 3.65
C LEU A 86 4.59 15.59 2.52
N GLY A 87 3.82 14.50 2.53
CA GLY A 87 3.83 13.53 1.45
C GLY A 87 4.13 12.11 1.90
N SER A 88 4.14 11.21 0.93
CA SER A 88 4.62 9.84 1.08
C SER A 88 5.91 9.71 0.27
N CYS A 89 7.06 9.82 0.94
CA CYS A 89 8.35 9.87 0.25
C CYS A 89 9.44 9.08 0.98
N HIS A 90 10.49 8.74 0.23
CA HIS A 90 11.76 8.37 0.83
C HIS A 90 12.50 9.65 1.24
N ILE A 91 13.15 9.62 2.39
CA ILE A 91 14.04 10.68 2.85
C ILE A 91 15.44 10.09 3.01
N VAL A 92 16.39 10.66 2.28
CA VAL A 92 17.80 10.26 2.35
C VAL A 92 18.63 11.49 2.73
N ALA A 93 19.46 11.34 3.75
CA ALA A 93 20.40 12.38 4.17
C ALA A 93 21.83 11.83 4.21
N SER A 94 22.78 12.68 3.81
CA SER A 94 24.21 12.46 4.02
C SER A 94 24.78 13.67 4.74
N VAL A 95 25.41 13.47 5.89
CA VAL A 95 26.04 14.50 6.70
C VAL A 95 27.44 14.04 7.06
N ASP A 96 28.47 14.75 6.60
CA ASP A 96 29.88 14.36 6.78
C ASP A 96 30.16 12.88 6.40
N GLY A 97 29.55 12.40 5.32
CA GLY A 97 29.69 11.01 4.85
C GLY A 97 28.84 9.97 5.62
N HIS A 98 28.23 10.35 6.72
CA HIS A 98 27.25 9.50 7.40
C HIS A 98 25.92 9.53 6.67
N VAL A 99 25.24 8.39 6.58
CA VAL A 99 24.00 8.26 5.78
C VAL A 99 22.82 7.89 6.66
N ARG A 100 21.68 8.53 6.40
CA ARG A 100 20.38 8.12 6.88
C ARG A 100 19.45 7.87 5.70
N PHE A 101 18.68 6.77 5.76
CA PHE A 101 17.66 6.43 4.77
C PHE A 101 16.41 5.89 5.44
N GLN A 102 15.24 6.44 5.09
CA GLN A 102 13.93 6.00 5.59
C GLN A 102 12.87 6.04 4.49
N GLY A 103 11.83 5.24 4.67
CA GLY A 103 10.60 5.26 3.88
C GLY A 103 9.49 6.06 4.55
N SER A 104 8.22 5.74 4.23
CA SER A 104 7.02 6.34 4.81
C SER A 104 6.46 5.51 5.97
N ALA A 105 5.76 6.14 6.91
CA ALA A 105 5.10 5.49 8.05
C ALA A 105 4.03 4.48 7.61
N SER A 106 3.37 4.74 6.47
CA SER A 106 2.44 3.81 5.84
C SER A 106 3.09 2.51 5.34
N GLY A 107 4.40 2.52 5.05
CA GLY A 107 5.09 1.42 4.38
C GLY A 107 4.85 1.38 2.86
N LEU A 108 4.27 2.43 2.27
CA LEU A 108 4.15 2.56 0.81
C LEU A 108 5.52 2.74 0.17
N ARG A 109 6.39 3.51 0.81
CA ARG A 109 7.79 3.72 0.41
C ARG A 109 8.68 2.80 1.24
N ARG A 110 9.08 1.67 0.65
CA ARG A 110 9.90 0.65 1.33
C ARG A 110 11.38 0.91 1.13
N VAL A 111 12.18 0.46 2.09
CA VAL A 111 13.64 0.46 2.03
C VAL A 111 14.13 -0.97 2.19
N PHE A 112 14.96 -1.40 1.26
CA PHE A 112 15.66 -2.68 1.27
C PHE A 112 17.15 -2.45 1.42
N HIS A 113 17.87 -3.38 2.05
CA HIS A 113 19.29 -3.25 2.27
C HIS A 113 20.00 -4.60 2.25
N THR A 114 21.26 -4.60 1.88
CA THR A 114 22.13 -5.78 1.88
C THR A 114 23.60 -5.35 1.86
N ARG A 115 24.49 -6.33 1.75
CA ARG A 115 25.91 -6.11 1.46
C ARG A 115 26.28 -6.72 0.10
N VAL A 116 26.88 -5.90 -0.77
CA VAL A 116 27.41 -6.32 -2.05
C VAL A 116 28.93 -6.29 -1.94
N ASN A 117 29.60 -7.43 -2.08
CA ASN A 117 31.04 -7.56 -1.86
C ASN A 117 31.51 -6.97 -0.51
N GLY A 118 30.71 -7.17 0.54
CA GLY A 118 30.98 -6.61 1.88
C GLY A 118 30.56 -5.16 2.09
N VAL A 119 30.28 -4.40 1.03
CA VAL A 119 29.86 -2.99 1.10
C VAL A 119 28.34 -2.89 1.34
N ARG A 120 27.92 -2.01 2.24
CA ARG A 120 26.51 -1.71 2.53
C ARG A 120 25.86 -1.01 1.34
N VAL A 121 24.71 -1.49 0.94
CA VAL A 121 23.88 -0.90 -0.12
C VAL A 121 22.42 -0.90 0.31
N ALA A 122 21.70 0.15 0.03
CA ALA A 122 20.27 0.19 0.22
C ALA A 122 19.55 0.69 -1.04
N ALA A 123 18.30 0.26 -1.22
CA ALA A 123 17.50 0.64 -2.37
C ALA A 123 16.01 0.67 -2.00
N ASP A 124 15.22 1.29 -2.83
CA ASP A 124 13.76 1.26 -2.83
C ASP A 124 13.19 0.00 -3.52
N ARG A 125 14.07 -0.82 -4.15
CA ARG A 125 13.72 -2.05 -4.87
C ARG A 125 14.60 -3.20 -4.42
N SER A 126 13.98 -4.30 -3.99
CA SER A 126 14.69 -5.53 -3.58
C SER A 126 15.26 -6.32 -4.75
N ASP A 127 14.60 -6.30 -5.92
CA ASP A 127 15.05 -7.00 -7.13
C ASP A 127 16.37 -6.44 -7.67
N VAL A 128 16.62 -5.13 -7.55
CA VAL A 128 17.91 -4.52 -7.89
C VAL A 128 19.02 -5.07 -7.00
N LEU A 129 18.78 -5.15 -5.70
CA LEU A 129 19.76 -5.71 -4.75
C LEU A 129 19.96 -7.21 -4.97
N ALA A 130 18.89 -7.95 -5.29
CA ALA A 130 18.96 -9.36 -5.62
C ALA A 130 19.83 -9.61 -6.87
N ALA A 131 19.66 -8.81 -7.93
CA ALA A 131 20.47 -8.90 -9.13
C ALA A 131 21.96 -8.60 -8.85
N MET A 132 22.27 -7.65 -7.96
CA MET A 132 23.65 -7.32 -7.58
C MET A 132 24.32 -8.40 -6.73
N THR A 133 23.56 -9.17 -5.97
CA THR A 133 24.08 -10.22 -5.06
C THR A 133 23.94 -11.62 -5.61
N GLY A 134 23.17 -11.81 -6.69
CA GLY A 134 22.79 -13.15 -7.18
C GLY A 134 21.81 -13.86 -6.23
N ALA A 135 21.03 -13.11 -5.44
CA ALA A 135 20.10 -13.67 -4.47
C ALA A 135 18.98 -14.48 -5.15
N GLY A 136 18.71 -15.66 -4.64
CA GLY A 136 17.56 -16.49 -5.04
C GLY A 136 16.27 -16.05 -4.35
N VAL A 137 15.18 -16.66 -4.80
CA VAL A 137 13.85 -16.45 -4.19
C VAL A 137 13.79 -17.05 -2.78
N ASP A 138 13.14 -16.37 -1.84
CA ASP A 138 12.85 -16.89 -0.50
C ASP A 138 11.55 -17.71 -0.53
N GLU A 139 11.69 -19.03 -0.52
CA GLU A 139 10.58 -19.99 -0.67
C GLU A 139 9.55 -19.89 0.46
N GLU A 140 9.97 -19.56 1.68
CA GLU A 140 9.03 -19.39 2.81
C GLU A 140 8.17 -18.15 2.62
N THR A 141 8.77 -17.04 2.20
CA THR A 141 8.05 -15.80 1.91
C THR A 141 7.10 -16.02 0.73
N LEU A 142 7.53 -16.73 -0.31
CA LEU A 142 6.68 -17.07 -1.46
C LEU A 142 5.50 -17.96 -1.05
N ALA A 143 5.74 -19.03 -0.27
CA ALA A 143 4.69 -19.91 0.25
C ALA A 143 3.67 -19.14 1.11
N LEU A 144 4.14 -18.17 1.90
CA LEU A 144 3.28 -17.32 2.71
C LEU A 144 2.37 -16.42 1.86
N HIS A 145 2.89 -15.84 0.77
CA HIS A 145 2.09 -15.07 -0.19
C HIS A 145 1.02 -15.93 -0.85
N VAL A 146 1.34 -17.15 -1.26
CA VAL A 146 0.36 -18.10 -1.82
C VAL A 146 -0.70 -18.48 -0.79
N ALA A 147 -0.33 -18.67 0.49
CA ALA A 147 -1.25 -19.07 1.54
C ALA A 147 -2.23 -17.96 1.96
N CYS A 148 -1.73 -16.74 2.13
CA CYS A 148 -2.51 -15.67 2.75
C CYS A 148 -3.55 -15.01 1.81
N GLY A 149 -3.53 -15.32 0.52
CA GLY A 149 -4.46 -14.70 -0.43
C GLY A 149 -4.12 -13.24 -0.70
N LEU A 150 -5.13 -12.35 -0.75
CA LEU A 150 -4.99 -10.94 -1.14
C LEU A 150 -4.01 -10.14 -0.29
N GLN A 151 -3.88 -10.48 0.96
CA GLN A 151 -3.16 -9.66 1.93
C GLN A 151 -2.39 -10.54 2.90
N VAL A 152 -1.09 -10.59 2.70
CA VAL A 152 -0.19 -11.05 3.75
C VAL A 152 -0.19 -9.98 4.85
N PRO A 153 -0.68 -10.27 6.08
CA PRO A 153 -0.73 -9.24 7.10
C PRO A 153 0.67 -8.78 7.52
N PHE A 154 0.80 -7.49 7.86
CA PHE A 154 2.03 -6.98 8.47
C PHE A 154 2.24 -7.65 9.87
N PRO A 155 3.46 -7.99 10.28
CA PRO A 155 4.75 -7.74 9.63
C PRO A 155 5.20 -8.82 8.63
N ALA A 156 4.39 -9.85 8.38
CA ALA A 156 4.78 -10.93 7.48
C ALA A 156 5.00 -10.45 6.03
N ASN A 157 4.19 -9.48 5.57
CA ASN A 157 4.33 -8.83 4.26
C ASN A 157 5.54 -7.87 4.18
N ALA A 158 6.20 -7.59 5.29
CA ALA A 158 7.40 -6.76 5.30
C ALA A 158 8.68 -7.54 4.95
N ARG A 159 8.63 -8.88 4.88
CA ARG A 159 9.77 -9.69 4.44
C ARG A 159 10.03 -9.48 2.95
N SER A 160 11.31 -9.53 2.57
CA SER A 160 11.68 -9.56 1.15
C SER A 160 11.38 -10.94 0.55
N ALA A 161 10.93 -10.98 -0.69
CA ALA A 161 10.81 -12.22 -1.46
C ALA A 161 12.17 -12.75 -1.96
N TRP A 162 13.28 -12.09 -1.66
CA TRP A 162 14.62 -12.45 -2.04
C TRP A 162 15.47 -12.83 -0.82
N SER A 163 16.13 -13.99 -0.89
CA SER A 163 16.99 -14.50 0.19
C SER A 163 18.16 -13.55 0.45
N GLY A 164 18.39 -13.23 1.74
CA GLY A 164 19.52 -12.37 2.13
C GLY A 164 19.33 -10.87 1.87
N ILE A 165 18.19 -10.46 1.33
CA ILE A 165 17.84 -9.03 1.22
C ILE A 165 17.01 -8.61 2.42
N GLY A 166 17.58 -7.73 3.25
CA GLY A 166 16.91 -7.16 4.41
C GLY A 166 15.86 -6.11 4.02
N THR A 167 14.83 -5.99 4.85
CA THR A 167 13.80 -4.97 4.71
C THR A 167 13.73 -4.15 5.97
N LEU A 168 13.76 -2.83 5.82
CA LEU A 168 13.58 -1.90 6.93
C LEU A 168 12.12 -1.81 7.33
N ALA A 169 11.83 -1.93 8.63
CA ALA A 169 10.48 -1.69 9.15
C ALA A 169 10.06 -0.23 8.88
N PRO A 170 8.79 0.05 8.51
CA PRO A 170 8.34 1.40 8.14
C PRO A 170 8.57 2.47 9.20
N GLU A 171 8.55 2.09 10.48
CA GLU A 171 8.85 2.96 11.63
C GLU A 171 10.32 3.24 11.83
N ASN A 172 11.22 2.52 11.14
CA ASN A 172 12.66 2.64 11.32
C ASN A 172 13.32 3.45 10.21
N CYS A 173 14.45 4.07 10.52
CA CYS A 173 15.42 4.57 9.57
C CYS A 173 16.71 3.76 9.66
N LEU A 174 17.36 3.58 8.53
CA LEU A 174 18.68 2.97 8.42
C LEU A 174 19.74 4.06 8.60
N LEU A 175 20.71 3.81 9.47
CA LEU A 175 21.80 4.74 9.78
C LEU A 175 23.14 4.07 9.53
N TRP A 176 24.01 4.71 8.74
CA TRP A 176 25.39 4.30 8.50
C TRP A 176 26.33 5.37 9.06
N GLU A 177 27.05 5.03 10.13
CA GLU A 177 27.96 5.92 10.84
C GLU A 177 29.36 5.26 10.92
N GLY A 178 30.27 5.65 10.05
CA GLY A 178 31.53 4.94 9.87
C GLY A 178 31.29 3.47 9.49
N ASP A 179 31.87 2.51 10.22
CA ASP A 179 31.68 1.07 10.00
C ASP A 179 30.42 0.49 10.68
N ARG A 180 29.67 1.32 11.42
CA ARG A 180 28.46 0.88 12.10
C ARG A 180 27.24 1.07 11.23
N ASP A 181 26.39 0.05 11.19
CA ASP A 181 25.05 0.08 10.65
C ASP A 181 24.06 -0.22 11.78
N ARG A 182 23.03 0.59 11.88
CA ARG A 182 21.96 0.41 12.85
C ARG A 182 20.64 0.89 12.33
N GLU A 183 19.58 0.30 12.84
CA GLU A 183 18.23 0.81 12.68
C GLU A 183 17.86 1.68 13.88
N ALA A 184 17.11 2.74 13.65
CA ALA A 184 16.57 3.59 14.69
C ALA A 184 15.12 3.95 14.38
N VAL A 185 14.29 4.03 15.41
CA VAL A 185 12.89 4.41 15.27
C VAL A 185 12.82 5.91 14.97
N TRP A 186 12.19 6.27 13.85
CA TRP A 186 11.91 7.66 13.46
C TRP A 186 10.43 8.03 13.62
N TRP A 187 9.54 7.04 13.58
CA TRP A 187 8.11 7.26 13.68
C TRP A 187 7.47 6.26 14.67
N ARG A 188 6.52 6.76 15.42
CA ARG A 188 5.60 5.95 16.21
C ARG A 188 4.20 6.50 16.03
N PRO A 189 3.15 5.65 16.05
CA PRO A 189 1.78 6.15 16.08
C PRO A 189 1.64 7.17 17.19
N PRO A 190 1.12 8.37 16.90
CA PRO A 190 0.94 9.40 17.92
C PRO A 190 -0.11 8.95 18.96
N GLU A 191 0.05 9.46 20.19
CA GLU A 191 -0.98 9.28 21.22
C GLU A 191 -2.28 9.94 20.79
N PRO A 192 -3.45 9.27 21.01
CA PRO A 192 -4.75 9.82 20.67
C PRO A 192 -5.17 10.90 21.68
N ASP A 193 -4.62 12.10 21.54
CA ASP A 193 -4.71 13.24 22.45
C ASP A 193 -5.73 14.31 22.05
N ARG A 194 -6.38 14.17 20.86
CA ARG A 194 -7.32 15.18 20.34
C ARG A 194 -8.77 14.74 20.52
N SER A 195 -9.62 15.71 20.90
CA SER A 195 -11.05 15.53 20.81
C SER A 195 -11.52 15.35 19.36
N LEU A 196 -12.70 14.77 19.13
CA LEU A 196 -13.27 14.63 17.78
C LEU A 196 -13.34 15.98 17.05
N ARG A 197 -13.70 17.05 17.73
CA ARG A 197 -13.78 18.40 17.14
C ARG A 197 -12.42 18.92 16.67
N GLU A 198 -11.41 18.82 17.51
CA GLU A 198 -10.03 19.26 17.18
C GLU A 198 -9.45 18.40 16.05
N GLY A 199 -9.68 17.08 16.12
CA GLY A 199 -9.25 16.14 15.09
C GLY A 199 -9.93 16.39 13.74
N THR A 200 -11.21 16.68 13.74
CA THR A 200 -11.97 17.04 12.52
C THR A 200 -11.36 18.27 11.83
N ALA A 201 -11.04 19.30 12.59
CA ALA A 201 -10.38 20.50 12.04
C ALA A 201 -8.97 20.16 11.51
N ALA A 202 -8.17 19.43 12.29
CA ALA A 202 -6.81 19.05 11.89
C ALA A 202 -6.80 18.17 10.63
N VAL A 203 -7.69 17.19 10.52
CA VAL A 203 -7.81 16.34 9.32
C VAL A 203 -8.20 17.17 8.10
N ARG A 204 -9.17 18.08 8.24
CA ARG A 204 -9.56 19.01 7.16
C ARG A 204 -8.36 19.83 6.68
N ASP A 205 -7.67 20.50 7.61
CA ASP A 205 -6.57 21.41 7.30
C ASP A 205 -5.40 20.64 6.65
N THR A 206 -5.07 19.47 7.17
CA THR A 206 -3.99 18.62 6.63
C THR A 206 -4.34 18.12 5.24
N LEU A 207 -5.54 17.56 5.02
CA LEU A 207 -5.97 17.10 3.69
C LEU A 207 -6.02 18.25 2.69
N THR A 208 -6.50 19.42 3.10
CA THR A 208 -6.52 20.60 2.24
C THR A 208 -5.09 21.02 1.84
N ALA A 209 -4.15 21.01 2.79
CA ALA A 209 -2.75 21.34 2.53
C ALA A 209 -2.07 20.31 1.63
N VAL A 210 -2.32 19.01 1.86
CA VAL A 210 -1.74 17.92 1.05
C VAL A 210 -2.27 17.96 -0.37
N VAL A 211 -3.60 17.98 -0.56
CA VAL A 211 -4.21 18.00 -1.90
C VAL A 211 -3.94 19.30 -2.64
N GLY A 212 -3.94 20.45 -1.96
CA GLY A 212 -3.69 21.75 -2.57
C GLY A 212 -2.28 21.92 -3.17
N ARG A 213 -1.34 21.04 -2.82
CA ARG A 213 0.03 21.06 -3.35
C ARG A 213 0.28 20.01 -4.44
N GLN A 214 -0.74 19.27 -4.86
CA GLN A 214 -0.60 18.14 -5.79
C GLN A 214 -0.71 18.53 -7.27
N ALA A 215 -0.94 19.79 -7.61
CA ALA A 215 -0.94 20.19 -9.00
C ALA A 215 0.43 19.88 -9.65
N PRO A 216 0.49 19.13 -10.77
CA PRO A 216 1.74 18.84 -11.45
C PRO A 216 2.33 20.14 -12.05
N VAL A 217 3.65 20.18 -12.21
CA VAL A 217 4.34 21.31 -12.85
C VAL A 217 3.94 21.40 -14.32
N GLU A 218 3.77 20.24 -14.97
CA GLU A 218 3.32 20.14 -16.36
C GLU A 218 2.15 19.15 -16.47
N GLY A 219 1.25 19.40 -17.43
CA GLY A 219 0.09 18.54 -17.68
C GLY A 219 -1.06 18.80 -16.71
N ARG A 220 -1.97 17.82 -16.61
CA ARG A 220 -3.22 17.93 -15.84
C ARG A 220 -3.19 17.10 -14.59
N LEU A 221 -3.87 17.58 -13.56
CA LEU A 221 -4.26 16.78 -12.39
C LEU A 221 -5.55 16.00 -12.72
N SER A 222 -5.57 14.72 -12.39
CA SER A 222 -6.80 13.93 -12.43
C SER A 222 -7.11 13.31 -11.06
N ALA A 223 -8.35 12.87 -10.86
CA ALA A 223 -8.78 12.23 -9.61
C ALA A 223 -9.90 11.23 -9.85
N ASP A 224 -9.93 10.15 -9.06
CA ASP A 224 -11.06 9.22 -9.04
C ASP A 224 -12.33 9.91 -8.54
N LEU A 225 -13.45 9.75 -9.26
CA LEU A 225 -14.78 10.18 -8.85
C LEU A 225 -15.73 8.97 -8.81
N SER A 226 -15.48 8.03 -7.90
CA SER A 226 -16.25 6.80 -7.79
C SER A 226 -17.66 6.98 -7.19
N GLY A 227 -17.95 8.14 -6.58
CA GLY A 227 -19.17 8.36 -5.80
C GLY A 227 -19.04 7.98 -4.32
N GLY A 228 -17.97 7.29 -3.94
CA GLY A 228 -17.60 7.07 -2.53
C GLY A 228 -17.06 8.34 -1.87
N LEU A 229 -17.19 8.44 -0.54
CA LEU A 229 -16.78 9.64 0.20
C LEU A 229 -15.30 9.98 0.04
N ASP A 230 -14.41 8.96 -0.01
CA ASP A 230 -12.95 9.18 -0.09
C ASP A 230 -12.56 9.89 -1.39
N SER A 231 -12.87 9.28 -2.53
CA SER A 231 -12.52 9.84 -3.85
C SER A 231 -13.21 11.18 -4.10
N THR A 232 -14.49 11.28 -3.72
CA THR A 232 -15.26 12.52 -3.88
C THR A 232 -14.66 13.65 -3.03
N SER A 233 -14.21 13.36 -1.81
CA SER A 233 -13.52 14.35 -0.95
C SER A 233 -12.27 14.93 -1.62
N LEU A 234 -11.45 14.06 -2.22
CA LEU A 234 -10.25 14.47 -2.95
C LEU A 234 -10.58 15.33 -4.18
N CYS A 235 -11.63 14.95 -4.95
CA CYS A 235 -12.09 15.76 -6.09
C CYS A 235 -12.51 17.16 -5.67
N PHE A 236 -13.33 17.30 -4.62
CA PHE A 236 -13.78 18.63 -4.17
C PHE A 236 -12.64 19.46 -3.58
N LEU A 237 -11.66 18.84 -2.91
CA LEU A 237 -10.46 19.53 -2.45
C LEU A 237 -9.58 19.98 -3.62
N ALA A 238 -9.33 19.09 -4.59
CA ALA A 238 -8.50 19.38 -5.76
C ALA A 238 -9.10 20.47 -6.66
N ALA A 239 -10.42 20.44 -6.90
CA ALA A 239 -11.11 21.43 -7.73
C ALA A 239 -11.01 22.86 -7.20
N ARG A 240 -10.72 23.06 -5.91
CA ARG A 240 -10.46 24.39 -5.33
C ARG A 240 -9.17 25.02 -5.82
N HIS A 241 -8.19 24.20 -6.19
CA HIS A 241 -6.85 24.61 -6.58
C HIS A 241 -6.58 24.40 -8.08
N THR A 242 -7.32 23.46 -8.70
CA THR A 242 -7.15 23.07 -10.11
C THR A 242 -8.50 23.09 -10.80
N PRO A 243 -8.92 24.24 -11.40
CA PRO A 243 -10.23 24.34 -12.04
C PRO A 243 -10.44 23.38 -13.22
N GLU A 244 -9.38 22.99 -13.92
CA GLU A 244 -9.41 22.07 -15.06
C GLU A 244 -9.15 20.62 -14.64
N LEU A 245 -9.65 20.22 -13.47
CA LEU A 245 -9.53 18.86 -12.97
C LEU A 245 -10.14 17.86 -13.95
N LEU A 246 -9.43 16.76 -14.22
CA LEU A 246 -9.98 15.61 -14.94
C LEU A 246 -10.46 14.57 -13.93
N THR A 247 -11.75 14.30 -13.86
CA THR A 247 -12.26 13.22 -13.01
C THR A 247 -12.40 11.94 -13.80
N PHE A 248 -12.18 10.82 -13.13
CA PHE A 248 -12.19 9.50 -13.73
C PHE A 248 -13.06 8.52 -12.95
N ARG A 249 -13.84 7.73 -13.68
CA ARG A 249 -14.51 6.54 -13.16
C ARG A 249 -14.79 5.55 -14.29
N TRP A 250 -14.93 4.29 -13.92
CA TRP A 250 -15.52 3.28 -14.82
C TRP A 250 -16.96 2.97 -14.41
N GLY A 251 -17.73 2.54 -15.40
CA GLY A 251 -19.12 2.14 -15.21
C GLY A 251 -19.23 0.85 -14.40
N GLU A 252 -20.32 0.70 -13.69
CA GLU A 252 -20.64 -0.45 -12.86
C GLU A 252 -21.14 -1.62 -13.71
N ALA A 253 -20.79 -2.85 -13.30
CA ALA A 253 -21.33 -4.09 -13.85
C ALA A 253 -22.63 -4.52 -13.17
N ASP A 254 -22.80 -4.12 -11.90
CA ASP A 254 -23.92 -4.49 -11.04
C ASP A 254 -25.00 -3.39 -11.05
N ALA A 255 -26.21 -3.73 -11.43
CA ALA A 255 -27.34 -2.80 -11.45
C ALA A 255 -27.77 -2.33 -10.04
N GLY A 256 -27.41 -3.08 -9.00
CA GLY A 256 -27.64 -2.72 -7.60
C GLY A 256 -26.61 -1.73 -7.03
N ASN A 257 -25.56 -1.42 -7.78
CA ASN A 257 -24.52 -0.48 -7.36
C ASN A 257 -24.98 0.97 -7.62
N ASP A 258 -25.10 1.76 -6.56
CA ASP A 258 -25.53 3.16 -6.60
C ASP A 258 -24.39 4.18 -6.75
N ASP A 259 -23.15 3.74 -6.96
CA ASP A 259 -21.97 4.59 -7.15
C ASP A 259 -22.20 5.63 -8.26
N ALA A 260 -22.81 5.22 -9.39
CA ALA A 260 -23.12 6.12 -10.51
C ALA A 260 -24.02 7.30 -10.10
N VAL A 261 -24.98 7.07 -9.21
CA VAL A 261 -25.90 8.11 -8.75
C VAL A 261 -25.15 9.20 -8.01
N TYR A 262 -24.32 8.80 -7.03
CA TYR A 262 -23.53 9.74 -6.21
C TYR A 262 -22.41 10.41 -7.02
N ALA A 263 -21.73 9.67 -7.88
CA ALA A 263 -20.73 10.25 -8.79
C ALA A 263 -21.35 11.27 -9.74
N GLY A 264 -22.55 11.00 -10.29
CA GLY A 264 -23.28 11.93 -11.15
C GLY A 264 -23.78 13.18 -10.40
N GLN A 265 -24.15 13.05 -9.11
CA GLN A 265 -24.44 14.21 -8.27
C GLN A 265 -23.20 15.08 -8.03
N ALA A 266 -22.07 14.46 -7.73
CA ALA A 266 -20.80 15.16 -7.53
C ALA A 266 -20.33 15.86 -8.81
N ALA A 267 -20.41 15.18 -9.96
CA ALA A 267 -20.00 15.71 -11.25
C ALA A 267 -20.79 17.00 -11.62
N ARG A 268 -22.11 17.02 -11.37
CA ARG A 268 -22.92 18.24 -11.61
C ARG A 268 -22.50 19.45 -10.79
N LEU A 269 -21.84 19.23 -9.66
CA LEU A 269 -21.35 20.29 -8.76
C LEU A 269 -19.89 20.65 -9.01
N LEU A 270 -19.19 19.85 -9.81
CA LEU A 270 -17.84 20.08 -10.31
C LEU A 270 -17.90 20.50 -11.80
N ASP A 271 -18.70 21.51 -12.10
CA ASP A 271 -19.09 21.94 -13.45
C ASP A 271 -17.93 22.40 -14.34
N ARG A 272 -16.79 22.77 -13.74
CA ARG A 272 -15.57 23.17 -14.45
C ARG A 272 -14.63 21.98 -14.71
N ALA A 273 -14.87 20.84 -14.11
CA ALA A 273 -14.06 19.64 -14.31
C ALA A 273 -14.50 18.88 -15.58
N GLU A 274 -13.57 18.27 -16.26
CA GLU A 274 -13.87 17.28 -17.29
C GLU A 274 -14.16 15.93 -16.64
N HIS A 275 -15.22 15.24 -17.06
CA HIS A 275 -15.64 13.98 -16.48
C HIS A 275 -15.45 12.82 -17.48
N LEU A 276 -14.43 11.98 -17.22
CA LEU A 276 -14.20 10.76 -17.99
C LEU A 276 -14.90 9.58 -17.32
N VAL A 277 -15.99 9.14 -17.92
CA VAL A 277 -16.69 7.90 -17.53
C VAL A 277 -16.45 6.85 -18.60
N VAL A 278 -15.76 5.76 -18.25
CA VAL A 278 -15.50 4.66 -19.17
C VAL A 278 -16.59 3.61 -19.04
N PRO A 279 -17.39 3.35 -20.09
CA PRO A 279 -18.45 2.35 -20.03
C PRO A 279 -17.89 0.95 -19.72
N GLN A 280 -18.66 0.14 -18.99
CA GLN A 280 -18.24 -1.21 -18.57
C GLN A 280 -17.82 -2.10 -19.77
N HIS A 281 -18.48 -1.97 -20.91
CA HIS A 281 -18.19 -2.80 -22.09
C HIS A 281 -16.90 -2.39 -22.84
N GLU A 282 -16.33 -1.22 -22.54
CA GLU A 282 -15.04 -0.76 -23.05
C GLU A 282 -13.86 -1.14 -22.16
N LEU A 283 -14.15 -1.72 -20.99
CA LEU A 283 -13.14 -2.14 -20.03
C LEU A 283 -12.77 -3.61 -20.23
N PRO A 284 -11.50 -3.97 -20.09
CA PRO A 284 -11.10 -5.37 -19.94
C PRO A 284 -11.85 -6.02 -18.78
N ASP A 285 -12.21 -7.29 -18.92
CA ASP A 285 -12.79 -8.05 -17.83
C ASP A 285 -11.78 -8.17 -16.65
N ILE A 286 -12.28 -8.39 -15.46
CA ILE A 286 -11.45 -8.84 -14.34
C ILE A 286 -10.83 -10.19 -14.71
N PHE A 287 -9.57 -10.42 -14.39
CA PHE A 287 -8.74 -11.55 -14.83
C PHE A 287 -8.47 -11.60 -16.35
N ALA A 288 -8.74 -10.55 -17.10
CA ALA A 288 -8.31 -10.50 -18.50
C ALA A 288 -6.78 -10.52 -18.56
N ASP A 289 -6.27 -11.32 -19.52
CA ASP A 289 -4.84 -11.50 -19.75
C ASP A 289 -4.07 -11.87 -18.45
N PRO A 290 -4.35 -13.06 -17.87
CA PRO A 290 -3.78 -13.47 -16.58
C PRO A 290 -2.26 -13.64 -16.59
N ALA A 291 -1.64 -13.77 -17.77
CA ALA A 291 -0.20 -13.83 -17.96
C ALA A 291 0.45 -12.45 -18.03
N LEU A 292 -0.33 -11.37 -17.97
CA LEU A 292 0.17 -10.01 -18.11
C LEU A 292 1.11 -9.64 -16.94
N ALA A 293 2.39 -9.68 -17.23
CA ALA A 293 3.44 -9.40 -16.26
C ALA A 293 3.49 -7.93 -15.87
N VAL A 294 3.83 -7.68 -14.62
CA VAL A 294 4.17 -6.36 -14.07
C VAL A 294 5.58 -6.42 -13.52
N SER A 295 6.40 -5.46 -13.91
CA SER A 295 7.73 -5.31 -13.32
C SER A 295 7.60 -4.91 -11.85
N ALA A 296 7.78 -5.86 -10.95
CA ALA A 296 7.67 -5.66 -9.52
C ALA A 296 8.87 -6.25 -8.78
N GLU A 297 9.26 -5.60 -7.70
CA GLU A 297 10.35 -6.04 -6.83
C GLU A 297 10.01 -7.33 -6.06
N GLU A 298 8.72 -7.61 -5.90
CA GLU A 298 8.15 -8.71 -5.12
C GLU A 298 6.82 -9.14 -5.73
N PRO A 299 6.26 -10.31 -5.36
CA PRO A 299 4.89 -10.65 -5.68
C PRO A 299 3.93 -9.59 -5.12
N LEU A 300 3.10 -9.00 -5.97
CA LEU A 300 2.14 -7.97 -5.58
C LEU A 300 0.70 -8.47 -5.73
N SER A 301 -0.21 -7.91 -4.94
CA SER A 301 -1.65 -8.20 -4.99
C SER A 301 -2.38 -7.29 -5.99
N LEU A 302 -3.68 -7.52 -6.21
CA LEU A 302 -4.56 -6.80 -7.14
C LEU A 302 -4.32 -7.14 -8.63
N THR A 303 -3.63 -8.23 -8.91
CA THR A 303 -3.27 -8.66 -10.27
C THR A 303 -4.48 -8.97 -11.16
N ARG A 304 -5.64 -9.33 -10.55
CA ARG A 304 -6.89 -9.58 -11.31
C ARG A 304 -7.36 -8.39 -12.15
N ALA A 305 -6.98 -7.16 -11.80
CA ALA A 305 -7.43 -5.94 -12.45
C ALA A 305 -6.35 -5.28 -13.34
N THR A 306 -5.18 -5.91 -13.51
CA THR A 306 -4.01 -5.34 -14.20
C THR A 306 -4.35 -4.74 -15.57
N ALA A 307 -5.02 -5.50 -16.45
CA ALA A 307 -5.38 -5.04 -17.78
C ALA A 307 -6.32 -3.81 -17.75
N ARG A 308 -7.30 -3.83 -16.82
CA ARG A 308 -8.25 -2.72 -16.63
C ARG A 308 -7.56 -1.46 -16.13
N ILE A 309 -6.69 -1.59 -15.13
CA ILE A 309 -5.95 -0.46 -14.55
C ILE A 309 -5.02 0.16 -15.60
N ARG A 310 -4.28 -0.64 -16.36
CA ARG A 310 -3.46 -0.14 -17.49
C ARG A 310 -4.29 0.61 -18.53
N ARG A 311 -5.49 0.11 -18.86
CA ARG A 311 -6.40 0.80 -19.78
C ARG A 311 -6.82 2.16 -19.24
N GLY A 312 -7.19 2.23 -17.95
CA GLY A 312 -7.54 3.49 -17.27
C GLY A 312 -6.38 4.49 -17.25
N ALA A 313 -5.18 4.04 -16.87
CA ALA A 313 -3.99 4.88 -16.83
C ALA A 313 -3.64 5.47 -18.21
N ARG A 314 -3.72 4.67 -19.28
CA ARG A 314 -3.53 5.14 -20.68
C ARG A 314 -4.57 6.19 -21.06
N LEU A 315 -5.85 5.96 -20.77
CA LEU A 315 -6.92 6.91 -21.07
C LEU A 315 -6.73 8.26 -20.36
N LEU A 316 -6.17 8.26 -19.16
CA LEU A 316 -5.81 9.47 -18.44
C LEU A 316 -4.59 10.15 -19.06
N ALA A 317 -3.55 9.41 -19.39
CA ALA A 317 -2.35 9.91 -20.05
C ALA A 317 -2.67 10.55 -21.40
N ASP A 318 -3.54 9.92 -22.20
CA ASP A 318 -4.01 10.42 -23.51
C ASP A 318 -4.76 11.77 -23.40
N ARG A 319 -5.31 12.07 -22.20
CA ARG A 319 -5.95 13.36 -21.87
C ARG A 319 -5.03 14.34 -21.17
N GLY A 320 -3.73 14.07 -21.18
CA GLY A 320 -2.72 14.95 -20.62
C GLY A 320 -2.56 14.86 -19.09
N SER A 321 -3.17 13.86 -18.43
CA SER A 321 -2.93 13.65 -17.01
C SER A 321 -1.47 13.26 -16.77
N ARG A 322 -0.83 13.90 -15.78
CA ARG A 322 0.51 13.55 -15.30
C ARG A 322 0.51 13.12 -13.84
N ARG A 323 -0.54 13.50 -13.11
CA ARG A 323 -0.76 13.04 -11.73
C ARG A 323 -2.22 12.70 -11.53
N HIS A 324 -2.46 11.59 -10.84
CA HIS A 324 -3.80 11.08 -10.53
C HIS A 324 -3.97 10.88 -9.02
N LEU A 325 -5.05 11.44 -8.46
CA LEU A 325 -5.39 11.29 -7.05
C LEU A 325 -6.35 10.11 -6.86
N ALA A 326 -5.96 9.14 -6.04
CA ALA A 326 -6.80 7.99 -5.70
C ALA A 326 -7.21 8.00 -4.22
N GLY A 327 -8.44 7.57 -3.94
CA GLY A 327 -9.02 7.53 -2.60
C GLY A 327 -8.52 6.39 -1.69
N HIS A 328 -7.47 5.68 -2.10
CA HIS A 328 -6.90 4.58 -1.33
C HIS A 328 -6.30 5.06 0.01
N GLY A 329 -6.41 4.24 1.04
CA GLY A 329 -6.05 4.60 2.42
C GLY A 329 -7.23 5.17 3.22
N GLY A 330 -8.28 5.67 2.55
CA GLY A 330 -9.44 6.26 3.22
C GLY A 330 -10.28 5.25 4.01
N ASP A 331 -10.45 4.03 3.51
CA ASP A 331 -11.15 2.96 4.24
C ASP A 331 -10.38 2.55 5.50
N GLU A 332 -9.06 2.43 5.40
CA GLU A 332 -8.18 2.02 6.48
C GLU A 332 -8.13 3.04 7.63
N LEU A 333 -8.08 4.32 7.28
CA LEU A 333 -7.98 5.40 8.25
C LEU A 333 -9.31 5.77 8.91
N PHE A 334 -10.39 5.82 8.11
CA PHE A 334 -11.66 6.39 8.57
C PHE A 334 -12.74 5.37 8.92
N SER A 335 -12.43 4.07 8.79
CA SER A 335 -13.32 2.97 9.18
C SER A 335 -12.64 2.02 10.19
N PRO A 336 -12.36 2.48 11.42
CA PRO A 336 -11.69 1.65 12.41
C PRO A 336 -12.42 0.32 12.62
N MET A 337 -11.65 -0.75 12.74
CA MET A 337 -12.18 -2.09 13.02
C MET A 337 -12.84 -2.15 14.40
N PRO A 338 -13.74 -3.12 14.63
CA PRO A 338 -14.41 -3.28 15.93
C PRO A 338 -13.49 -3.51 17.13
N SER A 339 -12.20 -3.73 16.93
CA SER A 339 -11.15 -3.72 17.97
C SER A 339 -11.17 -2.46 18.85
N TYR A 340 -11.72 -1.33 18.37
CA TYR A 340 -11.92 -0.12 19.17
C TYR A 340 -12.84 -0.35 20.40
N LEU A 341 -13.60 -1.44 20.42
CA LEU A 341 -14.41 -1.82 21.56
C LEU A 341 -13.57 -2.14 22.81
N HIS A 342 -12.31 -2.59 22.66
CA HIS A 342 -11.44 -2.85 23.80
C HIS A 342 -11.10 -1.58 24.59
N PRO A 343 -10.50 -0.52 24.02
CA PRO A 343 -10.30 0.72 24.75
C PRO A 343 -11.59 1.39 25.18
N LEU A 344 -12.68 1.29 24.38
CA LEU A 344 -13.98 1.83 24.75
C LEU A 344 -14.56 1.12 25.98
N MET A 345 -14.45 -0.21 26.09
CA MET A 345 -14.92 -0.98 27.23
C MET A 345 -14.21 -0.59 28.52
N ARG A 346 -12.91 -0.31 28.45
CA ARG A 346 -12.13 0.12 29.63
C ARG A 346 -12.47 1.53 30.09
N ARG A 347 -12.69 2.47 29.16
CA ARG A 347 -12.89 3.90 29.46
C ARG A 347 -14.37 4.26 29.68
N HIS A 348 -15.28 3.66 28.90
CA HIS A 348 -16.70 3.99 28.86
C HIS A 348 -17.58 2.72 28.70
N PRO A 349 -17.67 1.84 29.73
CA PRO A 349 -18.28 0.52 29.62
C PRO A 349 -19.77 0.54 29.20
N VAL A 350 -20.54 1.53 29.67
CA VAL A 350 -21.96 1.66 29.30
C VAL A 350 -22.11 1.98 27.80
N THR A 351 -21.30 2.88 27.28
CA THR A 351 -21.25 3.21 25.84
C THR A 351 -20.78 2.00 25.04
N ALA A 352 -19.73 1.33 25.49
CA ALA A 352 -19.21 0.12 24.85
C ALA A 352 -20.27 -0.97 24.71
N LEU A 353 -21.09 -1.19 25.75
CA LEU A 353 -22.16 -2.19 25.70
C LEU A 353 -23.22 -1.86 24.65
N LYS A 354 -23.54 -0.57 24.44
CA LYS A 354 -24.43 -0.14 23.34
C LYS A 354 -23.81 -0.47 21.98
N HIS A 355 -22.53 -0.17 21.78
CA HIS A 355 -21.79 -0.48 20.54
C HIS A 355 -21.70 -2.00 20.32
N VAL A 356 -21.39 -2.78 21.35
CA VAL A 356 -21.36 -4.27 21.29
C VAL A 356 -22.70 -4.80 20.81
N ARG A 357 -23.82 -4.37 21.42
CA ARG A 357 -25.16 -4.81 21.01
C ARG A 357 -25.46 -4.45 19.55
N ALA A 358 -25.10 -3.24 19.12
CA ALA A 358 -25.32 -2.81 17.75
C ALA A 358 -24.47 -3.63 16.75
N HIS A 359 -23.20 -3.92 17.05
CA HIS A 359 -22.37 -4.80 16.24
C HIS A 359 -22.89 -6.24 16.21
N CYS A 360 -23.34 -6.78 17.35
CA CYS A 360 -23.97 -8.10 17.42
C CYS A 360 -25.22 -8.16 16.54
N ALA A 361 -26.08 -7.14 16.55
CA ALA A 361 -27.25 -7.08 15.71
C ALA A 361 -26.88 -6.98 14.21
N LEU A 362 -25.97 -6.07 13.84
CA LEU A 362 -25.58 -5.81 12.46
C LEU A 362 -24.84 -7.00 11.83
N LYS A 363 -23.87 -7.57 12.55
CA LYS A 363 -22.99 -8.65 12.07
C LYS A 363 -23.48 -10.05 12.48
N ARG A 364 -24.59 -10.14 13.20
CA ARG A 364 -25.16 -11.39 13.75
C ARG A 364 -24.17 -12.14 14.65
N TRP A 365 -23.34 -11.41 15.40
CA TRP A 365 -22.39 -12.00 16.33
C TRP A 365 -23.08 -12.51 17.60
N PRO A 366 -22.69 -13.70 18.13
CA PRO A 366 -23.17 -14.17 19.42
C PRO A 366 -22.63 -13.27 20.55
N LEU A 367 -23.54 -12.68 21.35
CA LEU A 367 -23.16 -11.73 22.41
C LEU A 367 -22.17 -12.33 23.41
N LYS A 368 -22.37 -13.58 23.82
CA LYS A 368 -21.46 -14.27 24.78
C LYS A 368 -20.05 -14.41 24.20
N ALA A 369 -19.90 -14.81 22.93
CA ALA A 369 -18.60 -14.92 22.27
C ALA A 369 -17.93 -13.55 22.14
N THR A 370 -18.70 -12.50 21.78
CA THR A 370 -18.20 -11.12 21.68
C THR A 370 -17.66 -10.62 23.02
N LEU A 371 -18.38 -10.85 24.10
CA LEU A 371 -17.94 -10.46 25.46
C LEU A 371 -16.73 -11.27 25.92
N ALA A 372 -16.65 -12.55 25.58
CA ALA A 372 -15.48 -13.39 25.89
C ALA A 372 -14.22 -12.90 25.17
N GLU A 373 -14.30 -12.55 23.88
CA GLU A 373 -13.16 -11.98 23.14
C GLU A 373 -12.74 -10.60 23.71
N LEU A 374 -13.69 -9.76 24.13
CA LEU A 374 -13.38 -8.48 24.77
C LEU A 374 -12.70 -8.65 26.12
N ALA A 375 -13.01 -9.73 26.86
CA ALA A 375 -12.40 -10.01 28.16
C ALA A 375 -10.98 -10.58 28.03
N GLN A 376 -10.65 -11.24 26.91
CA GLN A 376 -9.37 -11.92 26.69
C GLN A 376 -8.79 -11.58 25.31
N PRO A 377 -8.24 -10.39 25.09
CA PRO A 377 -7.71 -9.98 23.79
C PRO A 377 -6.47 -10.77 23.35
N GLY A 378 -5.86 -11.57 24.24
CA GLY A 378 -4.63 -12.30 23.97
C GLY A 378 -3.43 -11.35 23.71
N SER A 379 -2.46 -11.83 22.94
CA SER A 379 -1.31 -11.04 22.48
C SER A 379 -1.08 -11.26 20.98
N LEU A 380 -0.42 -10.31 20.31
CA LEU A 380 -0.10 -10.43 18.89
C LEU A 380 0.74 -11.68 18.56
N PRO A 381 1.81 -12.04 19.31
CA PRO A 381 2.52 -13.30 19.10
C PRO A 381 1.66 -14.56 19.28
N ALA A 382 0.72 -14.54 20.24
CA ALA A 382 -0.20 -15.65 20.45
C ALA A 382 -1.18 -15.80 19.28
N TRP A 383 -1.69 -14.69 18.75
CA TRP A 383 -2.54 -14.66 17.56
C TRP A 383 -1.81 -15.27 16.34
N TRP A 384 -0.55 -14.88 16.09
CA TRP A 384 0.23 -15.44 14.98
C TRP A 384 0.48 -16.95 15.12
N ARG A 385 0.79 -17.43 16.35
CA ARG A 385 0.95 -18.87 16.62
C ARG A 385 -0.36 -19.63 16.39
N GLU A 386 -1.48 -19.05 16.80
CA GLU A 386 -2.81 -19.63 16.53
C GLU A 386 -3.07 -19.72 15.00
N GLN A 387 -2.77 -18.65 14.22
CA GLN A 387 -2.95 -18.71 12.77
C GLN A 387 -2.08 -19.80 12.13
N ALA A 388 -0.84 -19.97 12.57
CA ALA A 388 0.04 -21.05 12.10
C ALA A 388 -0.54 -22.44 12.40
N GLY A 389 -1.14 -22.63 13.59
CA GLY A 389 -1.81 -23.89 13.95
C GLY A 389 -3.07 -24.19 13.16
N LEU A 390 -3.84 -23.15 12.85
CA LEU A 390 -5.14 -23.24 12.16
C LEU A 390 -5.07 -23.08 10.64
N LEU A 391 -3.88 -23.10 10.04
CA LEU A 391 -3.66 -22.77 8.63
C LEU A 391 -4.46 -23.65 7.66
N THR A 392 -4.63 -24.93 8.00
CA THR A 392 -5.38 -25.93 7.21
C THR A 392 -6.84 -26.09 7.65
N GLU A 393 -7.23 -25.44 8.75
CA GLU A 393 -8.60 -25.53 9.23
C GLU A 393 -9.57 -24.74 8.33
N PRO A 394 -10.85 -25.14 8.27
CA PRO A 394 -11.87 -24.37 7.56
C PRO A 394 -11.94 -22.93 8.06
N ARG A 395 -12.30 -21.99 7.15
CA ARG A 395 -12.55 -20.60 7.55
C ARG A 395 -13.69 -20.56 8.57
N PRO A 396 -13.54 -19.81 9.66
CA PRO A 396 -14.61 -19.66 10.64
C PRO A 396 -15.81 -18.95 10.00
N PRO A 397 -17.04 -19.20 10.50
CA PRO A 397 -18.23 -18.52 10.01
C PRO A 397 -18.09 -16.99 10.14
N LEU A 398 -18.65 -16.22 9.18
CA LEU A 398 -18.66 -14.75 9.20
C LEU A 398 -19.33 -14.16 10.47
N ARG A 399 -20.12 -14.96 11.17
CA ARG A 399 -20.77 -14.59 12.44
C ARG A 399 -19.85 -14.67 13.66
N ARG A 400 -18.59 -15.13 13.50
CA ARG A 400 -17.62 -15.08 14.60
C ARG A 400 -17.15 -13.63 14.79
N PRO A 401 -17.11 -13.12 16.03
CA PRO A 401 -16.53 -11.82 16.31
C PRO A 401 -15.08 -11.74 15.84
N ALA A 402 -14.65 -10.58 15.39
CA ALA A 402 -13.28 -10.31 14.96
C ALA A 402 -12.78 -9.07 15.71
N LEU A 403 -12.34 -9.28 16.94
CA LEU A 403 -11.93 -8.23 17.89
C LEU A 403 -10.45 -8.35 18.28
N GLY A 404 -9.75 -9.35 17.74
CA GLY A 404 -8.36 -9.66 18.09
C GLY A 404 -7.32 -8.80 17.37
N TRP A 405 -6.06 -9.24 17.47
CA TRP A 405 -4.87 -8.53 16.99
C TRP A 405 -4.67 -8.52 15.47
N GLY A 406 -5.33 -9.39 14.71
CA GLY A 406 -5.17 -9.46 13.26
C GLY A 406 -6.38 -8.96 12.49
N LEU A 407 -6.27 -8.92 11.18
CA LEU A 407 -7.32 -8.47 10.26
C LEU A 407 -8.33 -9.57 9.90
N GLY A 408 -8.04 -10.81 10.27
CA GLY A 408 -8.89 -11.96 9.99
C GLY A 408 -8.10 -13.27 9.98
N PRO A 409 -8.77 -14.41 9.75
CA PRO A 409 -8.15 -15.72 9.78
C PRO A 409 -7.24 -15.92 8.57
N VAL A 410 -6.00 -16.37 8.81
CA VAL A 410 -5.09 -16.85 7.77
C VAL A 410 -5.37 -18.33 7.53
N ARG A 411 -5.68 -18.68 6.28
CA ARG A 411 -6.00 -20.06 5.87
C ARG A 411 -5.35 -20.36 4.54
N ALA A 412 -4.68 -21.52 4.45
CA ALA A 412 -4.06 -21.98 3.23
C ALA A 412 -5.09 -22.13 2.10
N ALA A 413 -4.66 -21.76 0.90
CA ALA A 413 -5.46 -21.99 -0.30
C ALA A 413 -5.59 -23.50 -0.56
N PRO A 414 -6.75 -24.00 -1.05
CA PRO A 414 -7.02 -25.43 -1.17
C PRO A 414 -6.17 -26.18 -2.21
N TRP A 415 -5.40 -25.44 -3.00
CA TRP A 415 -4.45 -25.99 -3.97
C TRP A 415 -3.00 -26.02 -3.50
N MET A 416 -2.72 -25.62 -2.26
CA MET A 416 -1.38 -25.76 -1.71
C MET A 416 -1.03 -27.21 -1.44
N THR A 417 0.22 -27.57 -1.71
CA THR A 417 0.77 -28.88 -1.33
C THR A 417 1.02 -28.95 0.18
N PRO A 418 1.16 -30.13 0.77
CA PRO A 418 1.58 -30.27 2.18
C PRO A 418 2.91 -29.54 2.47
N GLU A 419 3.87 -29.61 1.56
CA GLU A 419 5.18 -28.94 1.66
C GLU A 419 5.02 -27.42 1.65
N GLY A 420 4.22 -26.88 0.72
CA GLY A 420 3.91 -25.45 0.65
C GLY A 420 3.20 -24.95 1.91
N VAL A 421 2.29 -25.73 2.46
CA VAL A 421 1.60 -25.42 3.73
C VAL A 421 2.61 -25.38 4.89
N GLU A 422 3.56 -26.31 4.97
CA GLU A 422 4.53 -26.33 6.07
C GLU A 422 5.52 -25.16 5.97
N LEU A 423 5.98 -24.78 4.78
CA LEU A 423 6.78 -23.57 4.57
C LEU A 423 6.02 -22.30 5.02
N ALA A 424 4.75 -22.16 4.65
CA ALA A 424 3.92 -21.05 5.09
C ALA A 424 3.72 -21.04 6.61
N ARG A 425 3.51 -22.24 7.22
CA ARG A 425 3.37 -22.39 8.67
C ARG A 425 4.63 -21.95 9.42
N GLU A 426 5.80 -22.35 8.92
CA GLU A 426 7.08 -21.95 9.50
C GLU A 426 7.30 -20.43 9.39
N ALA A 427 6.97 -19.84 8.26
CA ALA A 427 7.02 -18.39 8.09
C ALA A 427 6.11 -17.65 9.09
N LEU A 428 4.92 -18.18 9.38
CA LEU A 428 4.01 -17.64 10.41
C LEU A 428 4.58 -17.79 11.83
N ARG A 429 5.21 -18.93 12.15
CA ARG A 429 5.86 -19.17 13.46
C ARG A 429 7.00 -18.17 13.68
N ARG A 430 7.88 -17.98 12.68
CA ARG A 430 8.96 -16.96 12.72
C ARG A 430 8.43 -15.54 12.86
N THR A 431 7.28 -15.26 12.20
CA THR A 431 6.60 -13.98 12.38
C THR A 431 6.14 -13.82 13.83
N ALA A 432 5.58 -14.85 14.44
CA ALA A 432 5.13 -14.84 15.84
C ALA A 432 6.28 -14.56 16.84
N GLU A 433 7.48 -15.04 16.57
CA GLU A 433 8.66 -14.81 17.43
C GLU A 433 9.10 -13.35 17.48
N ARG A 434 8.88 -12.61 16.38
CA ARG A 434 9.37 -11.24 16.21
C ARG A 434 8.27 -10.20 16.29
N ALA A 435 6.99 -10.62 16.21
CA ALA A 435 5.85 -9.73 16.16
C ALA A 435 5.73 -8.88 17.42
N GLN A 436 5.71 -7.57 17.24
CA GLN A 436 5.43 -6.60 18.28
C GLN A 436 4.22 -5.76 17.89
N PRO A 437 3.38 -5.36 18.85
CA PRO A 437 2.29 -4.43 18.59
C PRO A 437 2.78 -3.13 17.97
N LEU A 438 2.05 -2.64 16.96
CA LEU A 438 2.34 -1.36 16.31
C LEU A 438 1.95 -0.15 17.16
N ALA A 439 1.09 -0.35 18.15
CA ALA A 439 0.69 0.62 19.16
C ALA A 439 0.30 -0.10 20.44
N GLU A 440 0.27 0.64 21.57
CA GLU A 440 -0.13 0.09 22.88
C GLU A 440 -1.61 -0.30 22.91
N ASP A 441 -2.46 0.51 22.30
CA ASP A 441 -3.87 0.17 22.19
C ASP A 441 -4.19 -0.60 20.90
N LEU A 442 -5.12 -1.57 21.03
CA LEU A 442 -5.47 -2.49 19.95
C LEU A 442 -6.15 -1.79 18.78
N ALA A 443 -6.85 -0.68 19.00
CA ALA A 443 -7.54 0.03 17.93
C ALA A 443 -6.53 0.76 17.02
N THR A 444 -5.60 1.50 17.59
CA THR A 444 -4.51 2.15 16.85
C THR A 444 -3.64 1.10 16.15
N HIS A 445 -3.31 -0.01 16.86
CA HIS A 445 -2.60 -1.14 16.23
C HIS A 445 -3.30 -1.63 14.97
N THR A 446 -4.60 -1.92 15.03
CA THR A 446 -5.34 -2.47 13.88
C THR A 446 -5.51 -1.46 12.74
N MET A 447 -5.60 -0.16 13.01
CA MET A 447 -5.61 0.88 11.98
C MET A 447 -4.28 0.92 11.21
N VAL A 448 -3.15 0.96 11.91
CA VAL A 448 -1.82 0.92 11.27
C VAL A 448 -1.59 -0.40 10.55
N LEU A 449 -2.04 -1.52 11.14
CA LEU A 449 -1.97 -2.85 10.53
C LEU A 449 -2.73 -2.89 9.20
N MET A 450 -3.93 -2.33 9.12
CA MET A 450 -4.72 -2.25 7.87
C MET A 450 -3.99 -1.46 6.79
N ILE A 451 -3.48 -0.29 7.12
CA ILE A 451 -2.72 0.56 6.19
C ILE A 451 -1.55 -0.25 5.61
N ARG A 452 -0.70 -0.80 6.47
CA ARG A 452 0.53 -1.49 6.07
C ARG A 452 0.27 -2.80 5.31
N SER A 453 -0.83 -3.49 5.60
CA SER A 453 -1.20 -4.73 4.91
C SER A 453 -1.67 -4.49 3.47
N ASN A 454 -2.21 -3.30 3.15
CA ASN A 454 -2.71 -2.98 1.82
C ASN A 454 -1.66 -2.37 0.87
N THR A 455 -0.49 -1.99 1.37
CA THR A 455 0.53 -1.27 0.58
C THR A 455 1.06 -2.05 -0.63
N ALA A 456 1.04 -3.39 -0.60
CA ALA A 456 1.41 -4.22 -1.76
C ALA A 456 0.50 -3.94 -2.96
N SER A 457 -0.83 -3.88 -2.74
CA SER A 457 -1.82 -3.52 -3.78
C SER A 457 -1.59 -2.09 -4.30
N TYR A 458 -1.30 -1.16 -3.40
CA TYR A 458 -1.10 0.24 -3.74
C TYR A 458 0.20 0.48 -4.53
N ARG A 459 1.26 -0.29 -4.24
CA ARG A 459 2.49 -0.27 -5.04
C ARG A 459 2.26 -0.80 -6.45
N LEU A 460 1.46 -1.87 -6.60
CA LEU A 460 1.08 -2.36 -7.93
C LEU A 460 0.33 -1.29 -8.73
N LEU A 461 -0.68 -0.65 -8.12
CA LEU A 461 -1.41 0.45 -8.75
C LEU A 461 -0.47 1.56 -9.23
N ALA A 462 0.41 2.04 -8.33
CA ALA A 462 1.35 3.12 -8.67
C ALA A 462 2.25 2.74 -9.86
N ARG A 463 2.71 1.48 -9.94
CA ARG A 463 3.52 1.00 -11.06
C ARG A 463 2.74 1.00 -12.38
N LEU A 464 1.52 0.49 -12.36
CA LEU A 464 0.67 0.42 -13.56
C LEU A 464 0.34 1.81 -14.13
N TYR A 465 0.17 2.80 -13.25
CA TYR A 465 -0.01 4.19 -13.67
C TYR A 465 1.29 4.79 -14.21
N ALA A 466 2.42 4.53 -13.55
CA ALA A 466 3.73 5.00 -13.97
C ALA A 466 4.15 4.47 -15.34
N GLU A 467 3.75 3.25 -15.74
CA GLU A 467 3.94 2.70 -17.10
C GLU A 467 3.35 3.59 -18.19
N SER A 468 2.35 4.40 -17.87
CA SER A 468 1.71 5.36 -18.79
C SER A 468 2.18 6.80 -18.56
N GLY A 469 3.20 7.04 -17.72
CA GLY A 469 3.71 8.37 -17.39
C GLY A 469 2.76 9.20 -16.51
N VAL A 470 1.88 8.51 -15.73
CA VAL A 470 0.99 9.14 -14.75
C VAL A 470 1.47 8.78 -13.35
N GLU A 471 1.81 9.77 -12.54
CA GLU A 471 2.12 9.56 -11.13
C GLU A 471 0.83 9.33 -10.35
N LEU A 472 0.72 8.18 -9.64
CA LEU A 472 -0.41 7.91 -8.75
C LEU A 472 -0.12 8.42 -7.35
N ASP A 473 -0.93 9.35 -6.87
CA ASP A 473 -0.87 9.85 -5.50
C ASP A 473 -2.06 9.40 -4.66
N MET A 474 -1.79 9.11 -3.40
CA MET A 474 -2.76 8.61 -2.42
C MET A 474 -2.71 9.47 -1.15
N PRO A 475 -3.38 10.64 -1.15
CA PRO A 475 -3.27 11.63 -0.09
C PRO A 475 -3.60 11.11 1.32
N TYR A 476 -4.42 10.08 1.44
CA TYR A 476 -4.71 9.44 2.72
C TYR A 476 -3.54 8.63 3.30
N LEU A 477 -2.54 8.30 2.49
CA LEU A 477 -1.31 7.63 2.93
C LEU A 477 -0.15 8.60 3.18
N ASP A 478 -0.40 9.90 3.14
CA ASP A 478 0.53 10.93 3.61
C ASP A 478 0.75 10.78 5.12
N ASP A 479 2.01 10.78 5.55
CA ASP A 479 2.36 10.58 6.96
C ASP A 479 1.70 11.61 7.87
N ALA A 480 1.53 12.87 7.42
CA ALA A 480 0.84 13.90 8.19
C ALA A 480 -0.66 13.68 8.31
N VAL A 481 -1.30 13.09 7.27
CA VAL A 481 -2.72 12.71 7.33
C VAL A 481 -2.92 11.54 8.27
N ILE A 482 -2.06 10.54 8.21
CA ILE A 482 -2.05 9.39 9.14
C ILE A 482 -1.94 9.90 10.58
N ASP A 483 -0.98 10.77 10.86
CA ASP A 483 -0.78 11.36 12.20
C ASP A 483 -2.00 12.15 12.66
N ALA A 484 -2.59 12.96 11.79
CA ALA A 484 -3.77 13.77 12.13
C ALA A 484 -4.97 12.90 12.53
N VAL A 485 -5.18 11.78 11.83
CA VAL A 485 -6.27 10.83 12.12
C VAL A 485 -6.00 10.02 13.38
N LEU A 486 -4.77 9.49 13.55
CA LEU A 486 -4.42 8.66 14.70
C LEU A 486 -4.42 9.43 16.03
N ARG A 487 -4.27 10.75 16.01
CA ARG A 487 -4.44 11.60 17.21
C ARG A 487 -5.88 11.67 17.73
N VAL A 488 -6.87 11.20 16.94
CA VAL A 488 -8.25 11.11 17.39
C VAL A 488 -8.51 9.70 17.92
N PRO A 489 -8.95 9.52 19.17
CA PRO A 489 -9.24 8.20 19.69
C PRO A 489 -10.22 7.45 18.77
N ALA A 490 -9.87 6.24 18.34
CA ALA A 490 -10.65 5.47 17.39
C ALA A 490 -12.13 5.34 17.80
N HIS A 491 -12.40 5.16 19.11
CA HIS A 491 -13.74 5.05 19.63
C HIS A 491 -14.58 6.34 19.51
N ALA A 492 -13.96 7.50 19.32
CA ALA A 492 -14.66 8.77 19.14
C ALA A 492 -15.23 8.93 17.72
N HIS A 493 -14.65 8.21 16.74
CA HIS A 493 -15.08 8.28 15.36
C HIS A 493 -15.38 6.91 14.73
N ALA A 494 -15.35 5.83 15.51
CA ALA A 494 -15.81 4.51 15.10
C ALA A 494 -17.21 4.25 15.61
N GLY A 495 -17.99 3.49 14.84
CA GLY A 495 -19.29 3.05 15.28
C GLY A 495 -20.12 2.39 14.19
N PRO A 496 -21.15 1.64 14.57
CA PRO A 496 -22.00 0.92 13.63
C PRO A 496 -23.09 1.79 12.97
N TRP A 497 -23.22 3.07 13.35
CA TRP A 497 -24.35 3.92 12.93
C TRP A 497 -24.02 4.94 11.84
N ARG A 498 -22.76 5.38 11.74
CA ARG A 498 -22.31 6.38 10.76
C ARG A 498 -21.10 5.85 9.99
N TYR A 499 -21.15 6.02 8.70
CA TYR A 499 -20.02 5.68 7.83
C TYR A 499 -18.98 6.80 7.85
N LYS A 500 -17.73 6.50 8.18
CA LYS A 500 -16.58 7.42 8.20
C LYS A 500 -16.86 8.80 8.85
N PRO A 501 -17.38 8.85 10.11
CA PRO A 501 -17.84 10.10 10.68
C PRO A 501 -16.77 11.19 10.74
N LEU A 502 -15.50 10.85 11.02
CA LEU A 502 -14.41 11.81 11.09
C LEU A 502 -14.18 12.48 9.72
N LEU A 503 -14.12 11.70 8.62
CA LEU A 503 -13.96 12.25 7.28
C LEU A 503 -15.21 13.05 6.85
N ALA A 504 -16.40 12.52 7.09
CA ALA A 504 -17.65 13.19 6.77
C ALA A 504 -17.75 14.56 7.46
N ASP A 505 -17.37 14.64 8.74
CA ASP A 505 -17.37 15.90 9.50
C ASP A 505 -16.23 16.83 9.05
N ALA A 506 -15.04 16.29 8.72
CA ALA A 506 -13.95 17.08 8.16
C ALA A 506 -14.32 17.72 6.81
N MET A 507 -15.10 17.04 6.00
CA MET A 507 -15.55 17.53 4.68
C MET A 507 -16.84 18.36 4.73
N HIS A 508 -17.34 18.69 5.92
CA HIS A 508 -18.51 19.58 6.05
C HIS A 508 -18.25 20.97 5.40
N GLY A 509 -19.16 21.43 4.55
CA GLY A 509 -19.01 22.67 3.78
C GLY A 509 -18.06 22.58 2.60
N ILE A 510 -17.47 21.41 2.32
CA ILE A 510 -16.63 21.12 1.15
C ILE A 510 -17.36 20.14 0.23
N VAL A 511 -17.74 18.99 0.76
CA VAL A 511 -18.51 17.96 0.04
C VAL A 511 -19.99 18.13 0.37
N PRO A 512 -20.90 18.08 -0.61
CA PRO A 512 -22.34 18.23 -0.40
C PRO A 512 -22.92 17.23 0.60
N ASP A 513 -23.89 17.67 1.39
CA ASP A 513 -24.49 16.88 2.47
C ASP A 513 -25.08 15.56 1.99
N GLY A 514 -25.74 15.54 0.83
CA GLY A 514 -26.32 14.32 0.26
C GLY A 514 -25.28 13.22 -0.01
N ILE A 515 -24.07 13.60 -0.41
CA ILE A 515 -22.96 12.67 -0.65
C ILE A 515 -22.33 12.24 0.68
N ARG A 516 -22.12 13.18 1.62
CA ARG A 516 -21.57 12.91 2.95
C ARG A 516 -22.46 11.99 3.81
N ALA A 517 -23.75 12.04 3.60
CA ALA A 517 -24.74 11.22 4.32
C ALA A 517 -24.90 9.81 3.72
N ARG A 518 -24.21 9.48 2.61
CA ARG A 518 -24.28 8.15 1.99
C ARG A 518 -23.85 7.08 2.99
N SER A 519 -24.67 6.02 3.11
CA SER A 519 -24.41 4.87 3.99
C SER A 519 -24.20 3.56 3.23
N THR A 520 -24.37 3.58 1.90
CA THR A 520 -24.18 2.43 1.02
C THR A 520 -22.75 2.39 0.50
N LYS A 521 -22.28 1.20 0.10
CA LYS A 521 -21.02 0.99 -0.59
C LYS A 521 -21.25 0.15 -1.84
N GLY A 522 -20.63 0.51 -2.94
CA GLY A 522 -20.72 -0.23 -4.20
C GLY A 522 -20.24 -1.68 -4.06
N GLU A 523 -20.92 -2.57 -4.76
CA GLU A 523 -20.60 -4.00 -4.82
C GLU A 523 -19.99 -4.35 -6.19
N PHE A 524 -18.94 -5.18 -6.19
CA PHE A 524 -18.20 -5.58 -7.40
C PHE A 524 -18.17 -7.10 -7.60
N GLY A 525 -18.95 -7.85 -6.84
CA GLY A 525 -18.94 -9.31 -6.81
C GLY A 525 -19.32 -9.93 -8.16
N GLU A 526 -20.27 -9.35 -8.88
CA GLU A 526 -20.70 -9.87 -10.20
C GLU A 526 -19.62 -9.70 -11.26
N ASP A 527 -18.91 -8.58 -11.26
CA ASP A 527 -17.81 -8.32 -12.18
C ASP A 527 -16.67 -9.35 -11.99
N ILE A 528 -16.34 -9.64 -10.74
CA ILE A 528 -15.34 -10.66 -10.38
C ILE A 528 -15.76 -12.05 -10.88
N ARG A 529 -17.01 -12.46 -10.61
CA ARG A 529 -17.52 -13.78 -11.04
C ARG A 529 -17.59 -13.92 -12.54
N ARG A 530 -18.05 -12.88 -13.24
CA ARG A 530 -18.12 -12.86 -14.71
C ARG A 530 -16.72 -12.95 -15.30
N GLY A 531 -15.79 -12.15 -14.83
CA GLY A 531 -14.43 -12.11 -15.30
C GLY A 531 -13.70 -13.44 -15.07
N LEU A 532 -13.86 -14.06 -13.90
CA LEU A 532 -13.29 -15.38 -13.61
C LEU A 532 -13.82 -16.45 -14.56
N ARG A 533 -15.14 -16.51 -14.79
CA ARG A 533 -15.73 -17.49 -15.71
C ARG A 533 -15.24 -17.34 -17.15
N ARG A 534 -15.13 -16.10 -17.65
CA ARG A 534 -14.70 -15.83 -19.02
C ARG A 534 -13.22 -16.16 -19.25
N ASN A 535 -12.39 -15.88 -18.26
CA ASN A 535 -10.94 -16.02 -18.37
C ASN A 535 -10.41 -17.33 -17.76
N LEU A 536 -11.28 -18.21 -17.27
CA LEU A 536 -10.89 -19.50 -16.68
C LEU A 536 -9.98 -20.34 -17.59
N PRO A 537 -10.25 -20.50 -18.91
CA PRO A 537 -9.35 -21.25 -19.78
C PRO A 537 -7.93 -20.67 -19.78
N ALA A 538 -7.78 -19.37 -19.99
CA ALA A 538 -6.48 -18.71 -20.01
C ALA A 538 -5.74 -18.80 -18.65
N ILE A 539 -6.48 -18.75 -17.53
CA ILE A 539 -5.91 -18.97 -16.21
C ILE A 539 -5.37 -20.41 -16.09
N LEU A 540 -6.15 -21.40 -16.50
CA LEU A 540 -5.73 -22.81 -16.44
C LEU A 540 -4.54 -23.11 -17.37
N ASP A 541 -4.48 -22.47 -18.52
CA ASP A 541 -3.35 -22.57 -19.45
C ASP A 541 -2.06 -21.97 -18.83
N LEU A 542 -2.15 -20.84 -18.13
CA LEU A 542 -1.03 -20.25 -17.41
C LEU A 542 -0.43 -21.23 -16.40
N PHE A 543 -1.27 -22.00 -15.70
CA PHE A 543 -0.84 -22.98 -14.70
C PHE A 543 -0.56 -24.40 -15.27
N ALA A 544 -0.64 -24.60 -16.58
CA ALA A 544 -0.26 -25.88 -17.20
C ALA A 544 1.26 -26.13 -17.09
N ASP A 545 2.06 -25.06 -17.12
CA ASP A 545 3.50 -25.06 -16.91
C ASP A 545 3.83 -24.05 -15.80
N SER A 546 3.51 -24.39 -14.56
CA SER A 546 3.55 -23.48 -13.42
C SER A 546 4.91 -23.49 -12.72
N GLU A 547 5.52 -22.32 -12.55
CA GLU A 547 6.73 -22.10 -11.74
C GLU A 547 6.49 -22.44 -10.25
N LEU A 548 5.30 -22.13 -9.73
CA LEU A 548 4.92 -22.48 -8.35
C LEU A 548 4.78 -23.99 -8.16
N ALA A 549 4.23 -24.70 -9.16
CA ALA A 549 4.13 -26.16 -9.12
C ALA A 549 5.51 -26.82 -9.27
N ALA A 550 6.38 -26.30 -10.13
CA ALA A 550 7.75 -26.76 -10.27
C ALA A 550 8.56 -26.64 -8.97
N ARG A 551 8.22 -25.68 -8.11
CA ARG A 551 8.79 -25.47 -6.77
C ARG A 551 8.10 -26.29 -5.68
N GLY A 552 7.08 -27.10 -6.04
CA GLY A 552 6.36 -27.94 -5.09
C GLY A 552 5.40 -27.19 -4.15
N LEU A 553 5.04 -25.93 -4.45
CA LEU A 553 4.19 -25.12 -3.58
C LEU A 553 2.70 -25.33 -3.80
N ILE A 554 2.30 -25.70 -5.02
CA ILE A 554 0.91 -25.91 -5.40
C ILE A 554 0.71 -27.20 -6.19
N ASP A 555 -0.52 -27.72 -6.11
CA ASP A 555 -1.04 -28.80 -6.94
C ASP A 555 -1.97 -28.22 -8.01
N THR A 556 -1.57 -28.32 -9.27
CA THR A 556 -2.34 -27.77 -10.41
C THR A 556 -3.62 -28.58 -10.67
N GLY A 557 -3.67 -29.85 -10.29
CA GLY A 557 -4.89 -30.68 -10.32
C GLY A 557 -5.94 -30.19 -9.33
N ALA A 558 -5.52 -29.95 -8.08
CA ALA A 558 -6.37 -29.37 -7.06
C ALA A 558 -6.83 -27.94 -7.42
N LEU A 559 -5.96 -27.12 -8.02
CA LEU A 559 -6.31 -25.80 -8.54
C LEU A 559 -7.40 -25.89 -9.62
N ARG A 560 -7.22 -26.76 -10.61
CA ARG A 560 -8.19 -26.99 -11.71
C ARG A 560 -9.53 -27.45 -11.16
N LEU A 561 -9.53 -28.42 -10.24
CA LEU A 561 -10.75 -28.93 -9.60
C LEU A 561 -11.49 -27.81 -8.86
N ARG A 562 -10.77 -27.00 -8.10
CA ARG A 562 -11.36 -25.92 -7.30
C ARG A 562 -11.92 -24.79 -8.17
N LEU A 563 -11.22 -24.38 -9.21
CA LEU A 563 -11.67 -23.31 -10.11
C LEU A 563 -12.84 -23.75 -11.01
N GLY A 564 -12.89 -25.03 -11.40
CA GLY A 564 -14.01 -25.61 -12.17
C GLY A 564 -15.27 -25.87 -11.33
N GLY A 565 -15.16 -25.85 -10.00
CA GLY A 565 -16.27 -26.09 -9.08
C GLY A 565 -17.11 -24.84 -8.76
N PRO A 566 -18.17 -24.99 -7.94
CA PRO A 566 -19.01 -23.88 -7.51
C PRO A 566 -18.20 -22.81 -6.74
N GLN A 567 -18.52 -21.55 -7.03
CA GLN A 567 -17.92 -20.38 -6.36
C GLN A 567 -18.99 -19.64 -5.52
N PRO A 568 -19.25 -20.08 -4.27
CA PRO A 568 -20.33 -19.53 -3.45
C PRO A 568 -20.07 -18.10 -2.99
N ASP A 569 -18.80 -17.70 -2.96
CA ASP A 569 -18.34 -16.37 -2.55
C ASP A 569 -17.06 -15.96 -3.30
N ASN A 570 -16.48 -14.83 -2.94
CA ASN A 570 -15.29 -14.28 -3.58
C ASN A 570 -13.97 -14.82 -2.98
N THR A 571 -13.98 -15.75 -2.02
CA THR A 571 -12.75 -16.21 -1.33
C THR A 571 -11.79 -16.93 -2.27
N THR A 572 -12.32 -17.75 -3.20
CA THR A 572 -11.51 -18.42 -4.23
C THR A 572 -10.86 -17.41 -5.17
N ALA A 573 -11.60 -16.40 -5.62
CA ALA A 573 -11.06 -15.33 -6.48
C ALA A 573 -9.98 -14.51 -5.78
N GLN A 574 -10.14 -14.26 -4.48
CA GLN A 574 -9.14 -13.57 -3.66
C GLN A 574 -7.85 -14.39 -3.49
N ALA A 575 -7.97 -15.70 -3.23
CA ALA A 575 -6.80 -16.57 -3.14
C ALA A 575 -6.10 -16.73 -4.50
N LEU A 576 -6.87 -16.82 -5.59
CA LEU A 576 -6.33 -16.87 -6.95
C LEU A 576 -5.54 -15.62 -7.32
N GLU A 577 -5.92 -14.46 -6.83
CA GLU A 577 -5.25 -13.20 -7.12
C GLU A 577 -3.80 -13.19 -6.61
N SER A 578 -3.54 -13.61 -5.38
CA SER A 578 -2.18 -13.76 -4.87
C SER A 578 -1.40 -14.85 -5.62
N LEU A 579 -2.06 -15.94 -5.95
CA LEU A 579 -1.46 -17.02 -6.73
C LEU A 579 -0.98 -16.52 -8.09
N LEU A 580 -1.82 -15.74 -8.82
CA LEU A 580 -1.45 -15.10 -10.09
C LEU A 580 -0.30 -14.12 -9.91
N GLY A 581 -0.32 -13.33 -8.82
CA GLY A 581 0.77 -12.41 -8.51
C GLY A 581 2.11 -13.10 -8.31
N CYS A 582 2.13 -14.23 -7.59
CA CYS A 582 3.33 -15.03 -7.39
C CYS A 582 3.79 -15.70 -8.69
N GLU A 583 2.88 -16.32 -9.44
CA GLU A 583 3.21 -17.02 -10.68
C GLU A 583 3.77 -16.07 -11.74
N THR A 584 3.09 -14.94 -11.99
CA THR A 584 3.54 -13.96 -12.99
C THR A 584 4.86 -13.29 -12.59
N TRP A 585 5.05 -13.02 -11.29
CA TRP A 585 6.31 -12.48 -10.79
C TRP A 585 7.48 -13.47 -10.99
N LEU A 586 7.31 -14.75 -10.66
CA LEU A 586 8.34 -15.77 -10.87
C LEU A 586 8.74 -15.86 -12.34
N ARG A 587 7.79 -15.84 -13.26
CA ARG A 587 8.06 -15.88 -14.70
C ARG A 587 8.86 -14.68 -15.19
N THR A 588 8.70 -13.51 -14.55
CA THR A 588 9.52 -12.33 -14.88
C THR A 588 10.93 -12.41 -14.30
N THR A 589 11.12 -13.16 -13.22
CA THR A 589 12.42 -13.25 -12.53
C THR A 589 13.27 -14.43 -13.00
N SER A 590 12.65 -15.48 -13.58
CA SER A 590 13.32 -16.69 -14.07
C SER A 590 13.94 -16.53 -15.47
N GLY A 591 13.68 -15.44 -16.18
CA GLY A 591 14.24 -15.16 -17.51
C GLY A 591 15.72 -14.75 -17.46
N PRO A 592 16.57 -15.21 -18.41
CA PRO A 592 17.96 -14.82 -18.46
C PRO A 592 18.10 -13.31 -18.74
N GLY A 593 18.48 -12.53 -17.72
CA GLY A 593 18.98 -11.15 -17.91
C GLY A 593 17.96 -10.04 -17.94
N THR A 594 16.73 -10.24 -17.47
CA THR A 594 15.70 -9.21 -17.50
C THR A 594 15.47 -8.57 -16.13
N ILE A 595 16.19 -7.47 -15.85
CA ILE A 595 15.60 -6.37 -15.08
C ILE A 595 14.74 -5.60 -16.08
N PRO A 596 13.40 -5.61 -15.95
CA PRO A 596 12.55 -4.84 -16.85
C PRO A 596 12.89 -3.36 -16.67
N ARG A 597 13.30 -2.70 -17.75
CA ARG A 597 13.44 -1.24 -17.79
C ARG A 597 12.09 -0.62 -17.45
N ALA A 598 12.05 0.35 -16.57
CA ALA A 598 10.96 1.29 -16.48
C ALA A 598 10.74 1.88 -17.87
N GLY A 599 9.59 1.58 -18.48
CA GLY A 599 9.36 1.87 -19.88
C GLY A 599 9.36 3.37 -20.18
N ASN A 600 10.41 3.90 -20.75
CA ASN A 600 10.30 5.05 -21.62
C ASN A 600 9.63 4.56 -22.92
N GLY A 601 8.34 4.86 -23.05
CA GLY A 601 7.59 4.66 -24.29
C GLY A 601 8.17 5.51 -25.41
N THR A 602 9.12 4.96 -26.16
CA THR A 602 9.40 5.40 -27.52
C THR A 602 8.32 4.79 -28.41
N VAL A 603 7.39 5.62 -28.81
CA VAL A 603 6.45 5.36 -29.93
C VAL A 603 7.32 5.10 -31.17
N PRO A 604 7.18 3.96 -31.87
CA PRO A 604 7.69 3.83 -33.23
C PRO A 604 6.86 4.78 -34.11
N SER A 605 7.51 5.72 -34.74
CA SER A 605 6.94 6.44 -35.87
C SER A 605 6.77 5.46 -37.02
N GLU A 606 5.55 5.03 -37.27
CA GLU A 606 5.17 4.46 -38.57
C GLU A 606 4.56 5.55 -39.43
N VAL A 607 5.11 5.65 -40.63
CA VAL A 607 4.75 6.45 -41.81
C VAL A 607 3.32 6.19 -42.31
#